data_66749e86a8a54a4d61e70e8bf29f1673
#
_entry.id   66749e86a8a54a4d61e70e8bf29f1673
#
_cell.length_a   1.000
_cell.length_b   1.000
_cell.length_c   1.000
_cell.angle_alpha   90.00
_cell.angle_beta   90.00
_cell.angle_gamma   90.00
#
_symmetry.space_group_name_H-M   'P 1'
#
loop_
_entity.id
_entity.type
_entity.pdbx_description
1 polymer ?
#
loop_
_entity_poly.entity_id
_entity_poly.type
_entity_poly.pdbx_seq_one_letter_code
_entity_poly.pdbx_strand_id
1 'polypeptide(L)' 'MSTATHERQSIAELANERDWQRQEGDEGRADTYFRGTVRIRAVWAGEELSGASLFHDEIYESYTREPATLRAWFKR' A
#
# COMPACT_ATOMS: atom_id res chain seq x y z
N MET A 1 2.45 24.56 -5.52
CA MET A 1 2.09 23.39 -5.93
C MET A 1 2.27 22.33 -4.96
N SER A 2 1.44 21.50 -4.87
CA SER A 2 1.50 20.43 -3.93
C SER A 2 1.67 19.13 -4.66
N THR A 3 2.66 18.36 -4.27
CA THR A 3 2.86 17.09 -4.89
C THR A 3 2.47 15.96 -3.97
N ALA A 4 2.10 16.27 -2.75
CA ALA A 4 1.80 15.22 -1.79
C ALA A 4 0.49 14.53 -2.07
N THR A 5 -0.37 15.14 -2.88
CA THR A 5 -1.71 14.64 -3.06
C THR A 5 -1.80 13.46 -3.99
N HIS A 6 -0.68 13.02 -4.55
CA HIS A 6 -0.69 11.88 -5.48
C HIS A 6 -0.02 10.65 -4.91
N GLU A 7 0.16 10.61 -3.61
CA GLU A 7 0.87 9.50 -2.98
C GLU A 7 0.15 8.17 -3.22
N ARG A 8 -1.16 8.15 -3.03
CA ARG A 8 -1.93 6.93 -3.21
C ARG A 8 -1.85 6.41 -4.63
N GLN A 9 -1.99 7.32 -5.60
CA GLN A 9 -1.93 6.94 -7.00
C GLN A 9 -0.54 6.45 -7.36
N SER A 10 0.49 7.13 -6.86
CA SER A 10 1.86 6.75 -7.13
C SER A 10 2.16 5.34 -6.61
N ILE A 11 1.67 5.03 -5.42
CA ILE A 11 1.85 3.69 -4.84
C ILE A 11 1.12 2.65 -5.70
N ALA A 12 -0.10 2.97 -6.15
CA ALA A 12 -0.85 2.04 -6.97
C ALA A 12 -0.14 1.75 -8.29
N GLU A 13 0.48 2.77 -8.88
CA GLU A 13 1.23 2.58 -10.11
C GLU A 13 2.46 1.73 -9.90
N LEU A 14 3.17 1.97 -8.80
CA LEU A 14 4.34 1.16 -8.46
C LEU A 14 3.95 -0.29 -8.27
N ALA A 15 2.86 -0.53 -7.54
CA ALA A 15 2.40 -1.89 -7.28
C ALA A 15 2.03 -2.59 -8.58
N ASN A 16 1.36 -1.88 -9.49
CA ASN A 16 0.98 -2.45 -10.75
C ASN A 16 2.20 -2.83 -11.59
N GLU A 17 3.24 -1.99 -11.57
CA GLU A 17 4.47 -2.26 -12.29
C GLU A 17 5.19 -3.50 -11.75
N ARG A 18 4.96 -3.84 -10.50
CA ARG A 18 5.62 -4.96 -9.84
C ARG A 18 4.71 -6.18 -9.71
N ASP A 19 3.62 -6.21 -10.48
CA ASP A 19 2.71 -7.35 -10.55
C ASP A 19 1.94 -7.61 -9.28
N TRP A 20 1.68 -6.58 -8.50
CA TRP A 20 0.79 -6.69 -7.35
C TRP A 20 -0.64 -6.50 -7.81
N GLN A 21 -1.55 -7.27 -7.23
CA GLN A 21 -2.98 -7.08 -7.48
C GLN A 21 -3.56 -6.20 -6.40
N ARG A 22 -4.51 -5.36 -6.77
CA ARG A 22 -5.08 -4.39 -5.86
C ARG A 22 -6.57 -4.64 -5.67
N GLN A 23 -7.01 -4.52 -4.44
CA GLN A 23 -8.43 -4.61 -4.11
C GLN A 23 -8.78 -3.45 -3.18
N GLU A 24 -9.75 -2.63 -3.57
CA GLU A 24 -10.21 -1.56 -2.72
C GLU A 24 -11.15 -2.10 -1.66
N GLY A 25 -11.11 -1.49 -0.47
CA GLY A 25 -11.98 -1.87 0.61
C GLY A 25 -12.24 -0.71 1.53
N ASP A 26 -13.04 -0.95 2.56
CA ASP A 26 -13.34 0.02 3.60
C ASP A 26 -13.88 1.31 2.99
N GLU A 27 -14.83 1.17 2.07
CA GLU A 27 -15.50 2.29 1.40
C GLU A 27 -14.49 3.21 0.70
N GLY A 28 -13.47 2.61 0.13
CA GLY A 28 -12.49 3.36 -0.64
C GLY A 28 -11.36 3.96 0.16
N ARG A 29 -11.31 3.69 1.47
CA ARG A 29 -10.24 4.24 2.32
C ARG A 29 -9.04 3.33 2.44
N ALA A 30 -9.15 2.09 2.00
CA ALA A 30 -8.05 1.15 2.11
C ALA A 30 -7.83 0.45 0.79
N ASP A 31 -6.59 0.16 0.50
CA ASP A 31 -6.20 -0.66 -0.64
C ASP A 31 -5.45 -1.86 -0.10
N THR A 32 -5.81 -3.04 -0.55
CA THR A 32 -5.08 -4.25 -0.20
C THR A 32 -4.39 -4.75 -1.45
N TYR A 33 -3.09 -5.02 -1.33
CA TYR A 33 -2.28 -5.49 -2.44
C TYR A 33 -1.81 -6.89 -2.17
N PHE A 34 -1.86 -7.74 -3.21
CA PHE A 34 -1.51 -9.15 -3.09
C PHE A 34 -0.47 -9.53 -4.12
N ARG A 35 0.53 -10.28 -3.71
CA ARG A 35 1.46 -10.91 -4.62
C ARG A 35 2.00 -12.16 -3.96
N GLY A 36 1.60 -13.34 -4.49
CA GLY A 36 1.98 -14.60 -3.87
C GLY A 36 1.41 -14.71 -2.46
N THR A 37 2.26 -14.95 -1.50
CA THR A 37 1.84 -15.10 -0.10
C THR A 37 1.93 -13.80 0.68
N VAL A 38 2.30 -12.70 0.02
CA VAL A 38 2.48 -11.41 0.67
C VAL A 38 1.25 -10.54 0.44
N ARG A 39 0.79 -9.90 1.51
CA ARG A 39 -0.35 -9.00 1.45
C ARG A 39 0.02 -7.70 2.16
N ILE A 40 -0.28 -6.58 1.53
CA ILE A 40 -0.04 -5.26 2.12
C ILE A 40 -1.36 -4.53 2.14
N ARG A 41 -1.76 -4.06 3.31
CA ARG A 41 -2.98 -3.27 3.45
C ARG A 41 -2.60 -1.85 3.78
N ALA A 42 -2.95 -0.92 2.91
CA ALA A 42 -2.65 0.49 3.09
C ALA A 42 -3.95 1.24 3.35
N VAL A 43 -3.95 2.06 4.38
CA VAL A 43 -5.11 2.87 4.75
C VAL A 43 -4.77 4.32 4.46
N TRP A 44 -5.71 5.00 3.82
CA TRP A 44 -5.49 6.36 3.32
C TRP A 44 -6.45 7.35 3.94
N ALA A 45 -5.94 8.56 4.16
CA ALA A 45 -6.77 9.70 4.50
C ALA A 45 -6.67 10.64 3.30
N GLY A 46 -7.62 10.53 2.38
CA GLY A 46 -7.49 11.18 1.09
C GLY A 46 -6.34 10.56 0.31
N GLU A 47 -5.36 11.37 -0.03
CA GLU A 47 -4.19 10.89 -0.75
C GLU A 47 -2.99 10.66 0.17
N GLU A 48 -3.18 10.86 1.47
CA GLU A 48 -2.08 10.68 2.42
C GLU A 48 -2.16 9.33 3.09
N LEU A 49 -1.01 8.72 3.32
CA LEU A 49 -0.95 7.43 3.97
C LEU A 49 -1.20 7.58 5.47
N SER A 50 -2.23 6.91 5.96
CA SER A 50 -2.48 6.84 7.40
C SER A 50 -1.67 5.73 8.03
N GLY A 51 -1.50 4.63 7.32
CA GLY A 51 -0.72 3.52 7.83
C GLY A 51 -0.82 2.34 6.89
N ALA A 52 0.12 1.44 7.00
CA ALA A 52 0.12 0.25 6.18
C ALA A 52 0.64 -0.94 6.98
N SER A 53 0.09 -2.11 6.70
CA SER A 53 0.47 -3.34 7.38
C SER A 53 0.93 -4.36 6.36
N LEU A 54 1.96 -5.10 6.72
CA LEU A 54 2.54 -6.13 5.87
C LEU A 54 2.24 -7.49 6.48
N PHE A 55 1.72 -8.40 5.66
CA PHE A 55 1.41 -9.75 6.09
C PHE A 55 2.12 -10.74 5.18
N HIS A 56 2.59 -11.82 5.75
CA HIS A 56 3.20 -12.90 5.01
C HIS A 56 2.53 -14.19 5.47
N ASP A 57 1.94 -14.94 4.52
CA ASP A 57 1.14 -16.14 4.84
C ASP A 57 0.06 -15.83 5.86
N GLU A 58 -0.60 -14.67 5.71
CA GLU A 58 -1.68 -14.22 6.58
C GLU A 58 -1.22 -13.90 8.02
N ILE A 59 0.09 -13.83 8.23
CA ILE A 59 0.63 -13.50 9.54
C ILE A 59 1.18 -12.08 9.48
N TYR A 60 0.73 -11.25 10.41
CA TYR A 60 1.16 -9.86 10.50
C TYR A 60 2.67 -9.79 10.78
N GLU A 61 3.38 -9.00 9.99
CA GLU A 61 4.82 -8.86 10.16
C GLU A 61 5.25 -7.45 10.55
N SER A 62 4.74 -6.45 9.87
CA SER A 62 5.24 -5.10 10.04
C SER A 62 4.17 -4.07 9.81
N TYR A 63 4.38 -2.90 10.38
CA TYR A 63 3.50 -1.75 10.21
C TYR A 63 4.35 -0.53 9.94
N THR A 64 3.86 0.37 9.10
CA THR A 64 4.56 1.62 8.86
C THR A 64 3.56 2.73 8.58
N ARG A 65 3.97 3.96 8.87
CA ARG A 65 3.24 5.15 8.46
C ARG A 65 4.07 5.95 7.47
N GLU A 66 5.21 5.40 7.05
CA GLU A 66 6.15 6.08 6.16
C GLU A 66 5.96 5.64 4.73
N PRO A 67 5.64 6.55 3.82
CA PRO A 67 5.48 6.15 2.42
C PRO A 67 6.73 5.52 1.83
N ALA A 68 7.91 5.97 2.24
CA ALA A 68 9.15 5.39 1.72
C ALA A 68 9.28 3.93 2.10
N THR A 69 8.91 3.57 3.32
CA THR A 69 8.96 2.17 3.76
C THR A 69 7.94 1.35 2.99
N LEU A 70 6.74 1.89 2.78
CA LEU A 70 5.73 1.19 2.01
C LEU A 70 6.20 0.92 0.59
N ARG A 71 6.82 1.92 -0.06
CA ARG A 71 7.36 1.73 -1.40
C ARG A 71 8.41 0.62 -1.43
N ALA A 72 9.26 0.56 -0.41
CA ALA A 72 10.27 -0.47 -0.33
C ALA A 72 9.65 -1.87 -0.25
N TRP A 73 8.53 -1.99 0.44
CA TRP A 73 7.84 -3.28 0.52
C TRP A 73 7.41 -3.78 -0.85
N PHE A 74 6.92 -2.87 -1.70
CA PHE A 74 6.46 -3.25 -3.03
C PHE A 74 7.61 -3.64 -3.95
N LYS A 75 8.82 -3.22 -3.63
CA LYS A 75 9.97 -3.50 -4.49
C LYS A 75 10.72 -4.77 -4.13
N ARG A 76 10.26 -5.51 -3.16
CA ARG A 76 10.90 -6.75 -2.75
C ARG A 76 10.84 -7.83 -3.80
#